data_e01a483e9dd4619096c5699e4d88ec4b
#
_entry.id   e01a483e9dd4619096c5699e4d88ec4b
#
_cell.length_a   1.000
_cell.length_b   1.000
_cell.length_c   1.000
_cell.angle_alpha   90.00
_cell.angle_beta   90.00
_cell.angle_gamma   90.00
#
_symmetry.space_group_name_H-M   'P 1'
#
loop_
_entity.id
_entity.type
_entity.pdbx_description
1 polymer ?
#
loop_
_entity_poly.entity_id
_entity_poly.type
_entity_poly.pdbx_seq_one_letter_code
_entity_poly.pdbx_strand_id
1 'polypeptide(L)'
;QIAAMDLEKDLAAAKEVSYALFDAQKTLNDAKETYEDAIDGKGINSYQRKSAEHTWKAAQYTYEAAVQSFELSFRTAFNAVADQQILKASQTALALQQDTYASMELKYQQGSISKNALQDAKDDLDDAQTAVDTARHNLFTAYRTYRWAVDRGLLNT
;
A
#
# COMPACT_ATOMS: atom_id res chain seq x y z
N GLN A 1 -2.00 -2.29 -18.03
CA GLN A 1 -0.54 -2.15 -17.87
C GLN A 1 -0.28 -1.22 -16.68
N ILE A 2 0.50 -1.66 -15.69
CA ILE A 2 0.91 -0.83 -14.56
C ILE A 2 1.94 0.18 -15.09
N ALA A 3 1.72 1.47 -14.83
CA ALA A 3 2.66 2.52 -15.21
C ALA A 3 3.98 2.36 -14.42
N ALA A 4 5.07 2.91 -14.97
CA ALA A 4 6.34 2.95 -14.25
C ALA A 4 6.18 3.68 -12.92
N MET A 5 6.65 3.08 -11.85
CA MET A 5 6.58 3.58 -10.48
C MET A 5 7.98 4.02 -10.04
N ASP A 6 8.07 5.18 -9.39
CA ASP A 6 9.30 5.72 -8.80
C ASP A 6 9.02 6.05 -7.34
N LEU A 7 9.60 5.26 -6.43
CA LEU A 7 9.31 5.37 -4.99
C LEU A 7 9.57 6.78 -4.45
N GLU A 8 10.72 7.35 -4.74
CA GLU A 8 11.14 8.63 -4.12
C GLU A 8 10.37 9.81 -4.73
N LYS A 9 10.20 9.82 -6.05
CA LYS A 9 9.44 10.85 -6.76
C LYS A 9 7.96 10.82 -6.36
N ASP A 10 7.38 9.63 -6.34
CA ASP A 10 5.96 9.45 -6.06
C ASP A 10 5.64 9.68 -4.57
N LEU A 11 6.57 9.34 -3.66
CA LEU A 11 6.47 9.67 -2.25
C LEU A 11 6.50 11.19 -2.02
N ALA A 12 7.40 11.91 -2.71
CA ALA A 12 7.46 13.36 -2.60
C ALA A 12 6.15 14.01 -3.07
N ALA A 13 5.63 13.58 -4.22
CA ALA A 13 4.33 14.06 -4.73
C ALA A 13 3.17 13.75 -3.78
N ALA A 14 3.14 12.55 -3.20
CA ALA A 14 2.10 12.15 -2.24
C ALA A 14 2.12 12.99 -0.96
N LYS A 15 3.31 13.35 -0.46
CA LYS A 15 3.46 14.22 0.71
C LYS A 15 2.91 15.63 0.46
N GLU A 16 3.17 16.19 -0.72
CA GLU A 16 2.72 17.55 -1.08
C GLU A 16 1.18 17.66 -1.11
N VAL A 17 0.48 16.61 -1.51
CA VAL A 17 -0.99 16.59 -1.60
C VAL A 17 -1.68 16.01 -0.38
N SER A 18 -0.94 15.54 0.64
CA SER A 18 -1.49 14.93 1.84
C SER A 18 -2.11 15.95 2.77
N TYR A 19 -3.43 15.93 2.89
CA TYR A 19 -4.15 16.77 3.85
C TYR A 19 -3.74 16.49 5.30
N ALA A 20 -3.49 15.22 5.65
CA ALA A 20 -3.08 14.84 7.00
C ALA A 20 -1.73 15.46 7.39
N LEU A 21 -0.76 15.48 6.46
CA LEU A 21 0.53 16.13 6.69
C LEU A 21 0.41 17.66 6.70
N PHE A 22 -0.43 18.23 5.85
CA PHE A 22 -0.73 19.65 5.86
C PHE A 22 -1.33 20.09 7.20
N ASP A 23 -2.33 19.36 7.71
CA ASP A 23 -2.98 19.68 8.99
C ASP A 23 -2.03 19.53 10.18
N ALA A 24 -1.19 18.49 10.19
CA ALA A 24 -0.16 18.31 11.20
C ALA A 24 0.89 19.43 11.15
N GLN A 25 1.31 19.87 9.96
CA GLN A 25 2.23 20.99 9.78
C GLN A 25 1.60 22.31 10.24
N LYS A 26 0.33 22.53 9.93
CA LYS A 26 -0.41 23.70 10.39
C LYS A 26 -0.46 23.74 11.92
N THR A 27 -0.80 22.63 12.57
CA THR A 27 -0.83 22.52 14.03
C THR A 27 0.55 22.82 14.64
N LEU A 28 1.63 22.35 14.02
CA LEU A 28 2.99 22.66 14.45
C LEU A 28 3.29 24.16 14.33
N ASN A 29 2.90 24.81 13.24
CA ASN A 29 3.13 26.23 13.02
C ASN A 29 2.31 27.08 14.00
N ASP A 30 1.05 26.76 14.23
CA ASP A 30 0.18 27.45 15.21
C ASP A 30 0.74 27.35 16.63
N ALA A 31 1.26 26.17 17.03
CA ALA A 31 1.91 25.96 18.31
C ALA A 31 3.23 26.74 18.43
N LYS A 32 3.99 26.86 17.34
CA LYS A 32 5.21 27.66 17.29
C LYS A 32 4.91 29.15 17.45
N GLU A 33 3.94 29.68 16.74
CA GLU A 33 3.50 31.08 16.85
C GLU A 33 3.05 31.38 18.28
N THR A 34 2.24 30.52 18.89
CA THR A 34 1.84 30.65 20.30
C THR A 34 3.04 30.70 21.25
N TYR A 35 4.09 29.94 20.99
CA TYR A 35 5.32 29.95 21.79
C TYR A 35 6.11 31.27 21.58
N GLU A 36 6.23 31.74 20.34
CA GLU A 36 6.91 33.01 20.02
C GLU A 36 6.19 34.20 20.69
N ASP A 37 4.87 34.26 20.61
CA ASP A 37 4.05 35.27 21.32
C ASP A 37 4.24 35.22 22.85
N ALA A 38 4.37 34.04 23.41
CA ALA A 38 4.62 33.87 24.84
C ALA A 38 6.03 34.31 25.28
N ILE A 39 7.01 34.30 24.37
CA ILE A 39 8.35 34.86 24.61
C ILE A 39 8.29 36.38 24.62
N ASP A 40 7.66 37.00 23.63
CA ASP A 40 7.64 38.45 23.45
C ASP A 40 6.84 39.16 24.56
N GLY A 41 5.76 38.52 25.02
CA GLY A 41 4.85 39.12 25.99
C GLY A 41 5.10 38.76 27.46
N LYS A 42 5.96 37.81 27.76
CA LYS A 42 6.13 37.24 29.12
C LYS A 42 7.59 37.06 29.50
N GLY A 43 7.87 37.14 30.80
CA GLY A 43 9.22 36.87 31.33
C GLY A 43 9.69 35.44 31.11
N ILE A 44 11.03 35.24 31.05
CA ILE A 44 11.70 33.97 30.70
C ILE A 44 11.19 32.75 31.49
N ASN A 45 10.78 32.93 32.71
CA ASN A 45 10.35 31.85 33.62
C ASN A 45 8.83 31.79 33.82
N SER A 46 8.04 32.46 32.99
CA SER A 46 6.59 32.42 33.13
C SER A 46 6.03 31.00 32.87
N TYR A 47 5.02 30.64 33.64
CA TYR A 47 4.32 29.36 33.45
C TYR A 47 3.75 29.24 32.02
N GLN A 48 3.21 30.32 31.49
CA GLN A 48 2.62 30.37 30.16
C GLN A 48 3.66 30.09 29.07
N ARG A 49 4.89 30.65 29.19
CA ARG A 49 5.97 30.36 28.24
C ARG A 49 6.36 28.87 28.29
N LYS A 50 6.54 28.30 29.49
CA LYS A 50 6.89 26.89 29.63
C LYS A 50 5.80 25.98 29.04
N SER A 51 4.54 26.30 29.31
CA SER A 51 3.39 25.56 28.77
C SER A 51 3.38 25.61 27.23
N ALA A 52 3.55 26.79 26.64
CA ALA A 52 3.60 26.96 25.19
C ALA A 52 4.80 26.21 24.56
N GLU A 53 5.97 26.22 25.24
CA GLU A 53 7.15 25.45 24.80
C GLU A 53 6.87 23.94 24.77
N HIS A 54 6.21 23.41 25.80
CA HIS A 54 5.83 21.99 25.84
C HIS A 54 4.84 21.64 24.74
N THR A 55 3.86 22.51 24.49
CA THR A 55 2.88 22.32 23.42
C THR A 55 3.55 22.31 22.04
N TRP A 56 4.46 23.26 21.80
CA TRP A 56 5.22 23.30 20.55
C TRP A 56 6.08 22.05 20.35
N LYS A 57 6.83 21.62 21.38
CA LYS A 57 7.63 20.38 21.31
C LYS A 57 6.77 19.14 21.08
N ALA A 58 5.61 19.05 21.73
CA ALA A 58 4.66 17.97 21.49
C ALA A 58 4.15 17.97 20.04
N ALA A 59 3.83 19.15 19.48
CA ALA A 59 3.43 19.28 18.09
C ALA A 59 4.55 18.89 17.10
N GLN A 60 5.83 19.17 17.41
CA GLN A 60 6.97 18.69 16.63
C GLN A 60 7.02 17.17 16.56
N TYR A 61 6.96 16.50 17.70
CA TYR A 61 6.94 15.02 17.74
C TYR A 61 5.74 14.43 17.02
N THR A 62 4.57 15.06 17.14
CA THR A 62 3.36 14.62 16.43
C THR A 62 3.52 14.74 14.92
N TYR A 63 4.08 15.86 14.44
CA TYR A 63 4.36 16.04 13.02
C TYR A 63 5.39 15.04 12.49
N GLU A 64 6.50 14.85 13.19
CA GLU A 64 7.53 13.87 12.82
C GLU A 64 6.96 12.45 12.76
N ALA A 65 6.14 12.06 13.76
CA ALA A 65 5.47 10.78 13.77
C ALA A 65 4.48 10.62 12.60
N ALA A 66 3.73 11.67 12.26
CA ALA A 66 2.83 11.67 11.11
C ALA A 66 3.58 11.47 9.79
N VAL A 67 4.73 12.16 9.60
CA VAL A 67 5.58 11.99 8.41
C VAL A 67 6.12 10.56 8.32
N GLN A 68 6.66 10.02 9.42
CA GLN A 68 7.20 8.66 9.44
C GLN A 68 6.12 7.60 9.16
N SER A 69 4.94 7.76 9.77
CA SER A 69 3.80 6.87 9.55
C SER A 69 3.33 6.91 8.10
N PHE A 70 3.25 8.11 7.52
CA PHE A 70 2.89 8.30 6.12
C PHE A 70 3.91 7.62 5.19
N GLU A 71 5.20 7.83 5.41
CA GLU A 71 6.26 7.19 4.61
C GLU A 71 6.21 5.66 4.69
N LEU A 72 6.02 5.11 5.88
CA LEU A 72 5.92 3.66 6.06
C LEU A 72 4.71 3.09 5.32
N SER A 73 3.54 3.73 5.46
CA SER A 73 2.32 3.31 4.79
C SER A 73 2.44 3.43 3.26
N PHE A 74 3.08 4.50 2.77
CA PHE A 74 3.33 4.67 1.35
C PHE A 74 4.28 3.60 0.79
N ARG A 75 5.37 3.30 1.48
CA ARG A 75 6.30 2.22 1.10
C ARG A 75 5.62 0.85 1.10
N THR A 76 4.71 0.62 2.05
CA THR A 76 3.91 -0.60 2.09
C THR A 76 3.00 -0.70 0.86
N ALA A 77 2.31 0.38 0.49
CA ALA A 77 1.46 0.42 -0.71
C ALA A 77 2.29 0.26 -2.00
N PHE A 78 3.47 0.88 -2.08
CA PHE A 78 4.40 0.71 -3.20
C PHE A 78 4.85 -0.75 -3.34
N ASN A 79 5.31 -1.37 -2.25
CA ASN A 79 5.79 -2.75 -2.25
C ASN A 79 4.68 -3.74 -2.61
N ALA A 80 3.44 -3.51 -2.18
CA ALA A 80 2.29 -4.34 -2.55
C ALA A 80 2.04 -4.38 -4.07
N VAL A 81 2.39 -3.30 -4.79
CA VAL A 81 2.31 -3.27 -6.26
C VAL A 81 3.58 -3.82 -6.91
N ALA A 82 4.75 -3.48 -6.36
CA ALA A 82 6.05 -3.92 -6.89
C ALA A 82 6.23 -5.44 -6.77
N ASP A 83 5.66 -6.06 -5.73
CA ASP A 83 5.70 -7.50 -5.53
C ASP A 83 4.68 -8.24 -6.41
N GLN A 84 5.09 -8.54 -7.64
CA GLN A 84 4.29 -9.32 -8.59
C GLN A 84 4.54 -10.84 -8.49
N GLN A 85 5.24 -11.31 -7.46
CA GLN A 85 5.63 -12.73 -7.34
C GLN A 85 4.40 -13.64 -7.24
N ILE A 86 3.37 -13.22 -6.51
CA ILE A 86 2.13 -13.99 -6.35
C ILE A 86 1.43 -14.19 -7.71
N LEU A 87 1.31 -13.14 -8.52
CA LEU A 87 0.72 -13.25 -9.85
C LEU A 87 1.55 -14.16 -10.76
N LYS A 88 2.87 -14.01 -10.73
CA LYS A 88 3.77 -14.85 -11.53
C LYS A 88 3.70 -16.33 -11.10
N ALA A 89 3.66 -16.60 -9.80
CA ALA A 89 3.49 -17.96 -9.29
C ALA A 89 2.16 -18.58 -9.72
N SER A 90 1.05 -17.83 -9.62
CA SER A 90 -0.26 -18.30 -10.07
C SER A 90 -0.30 -18.57 -11.58
N GLN A 91 0.34 -17.74 -12.39
CA GLN A 91 0.45 -17.96 -13.83
C GLN A 91 1.26 -19.21 -14.16
N THR A 92 2.34 -19.48 -13.43
CA THR A 92 3.15 -20.69 -13.60
C THR A 92 2.37 -21.95 -13.20
N ALA A 93 1.59 -21.87 -12.10
CA ALA A 93 0.72 -22.97 -11.66
C ALA A 93 -0.39 -23.25 -12.70
N LEU A 94 -1.00 -22.19 -13.27
CA LEU A 94 -1.99 -22.34 -14.34
C LEU A 94 -1.40 -23.04 -15.57
N ALA A 95 -0.21 -22.65 -16.01
CA ALA A 95 0.44 -23.29 -17.16
C ALA A 95 0.68 -24.80 -16.89
N LEU A 96 1.13 -25.15 -15.68
CA LEU A 96 1.32 -26.56 -15.29
C LEU A 96 -0.01 -27.33 -15.29
N GLN A 97 -1.11 -26.74 -14.81
CA GLN A 97 -2.41 -27.40 -14.81
C GLN A 97 -2.99 -27.52 -16.23
N GLN A 98 -2.72 -26.59 -17.13
CA GLN A 98 -3.07 -26.70 -18.55
C GLN A 98 -2.39 -27.91 -19.19
N ASP A 99 -1.08 -28.09 -18.95
CA ASP A 99 -0.31 -29.23 -19.48
C ASP A 99 -0.78 -30.54 -18.85
N THR A 100 -1.10 -30.53 -17.57
CA THR A 100 -1.65 -31.70 -16.84
C THR A 100 -3.01 -32.10 -17.41
N TYR A 101 -3.94 -31.16 -17.57
CA TYR A 101 -5.26 -31.42 -18.12
C TYR A 101 -5.16 -31.97 -19.57
N ALA A 102 -4.34 -31.36 -20.42
CA ALA A 102 -4.12 -31.84 -21.79
C ALA A 102 -3.61 -33.31 -21.81
N SER A 103 -2.67 -33.65 -20.90
CA SER A 103 -2.18 -35.03 -20.74
C SER A 103 -3.26 -36.00 -20.29
N MET A 104 -4.11 -35.56 -19.33
CA MET A 104 -5.24 -36.38 -18.84
C MET A 104 -6.31 -36.55 -19.89
N GLU A 105 -6.59 -35.55 -20.72
CA GLU A 105 -7.51 -35.66 -21.84
C GLU A 105 -7.06 -36.72 -22.86
N LEU A 106 -5.79 -36.73 -23.22
CA LEU A 106 -5.22 -37.77 -24.09
C LEU A 106 -5.33 -39.18 -23.48
N LYS A 107 -5.04 -39.32 -22.18
CA LYS A 107 -5.19 -40.61 -21.47
C LYS A 107 -6.64 -41.08 -21.43
N TYR A 108 -7.58 -40.18 -21.27
CA TYR A 108 -9.00 -40.51 -21.30
C TYR A 108 -9.45 -40.99 -22.67
N GLN A 109 -9.00 -40.30 -23.76
CA GLN A 109 -9.28 -40.71 -25.14
C GLN A 109 -8.72 -42.11 -25.42
N GLN A 110 -7.60 -42.47 -24.80
CA GLN A 110 -7.01 -43.81 -24.90
C GLN A 110 -7.67 -44.85 -23.99
N GLY A 111 -8.67 -44.47 -23.19
CA GLY A 111 -9.32 -45.34 -22.24
C GLY A 111 -8.48 -45.70 -21.00
N SER A 112 -7.38 -44.96 -20.76
CA SER A 112 -6.41 -45.27 -19.68
C SER A 112 -6.82 -44.69 -18.32
N ILE A 113 -7.77 -43.75 -18.26
CA ILE A 113 -8.26 -43.12 -17.04
C ILE A 113 -9.79 -43.04 -17.05
N SER A 114 -10.38 -42.87 -15.88
CA SER A 114 -11.83 -42.72 -15.72
C SER A 114 -12.29 -41.28 -16.05
N LYS A 115 -13.60 -41.14 -16.35
CA LYS A 115 -14.21 -39.82 -16.50
C LYS A 115 -14.07 -38.96 -15.24
N ASN A 116 -14.13 -39.55 -14.05
CA ASN A 116 -13.96 -38.82 -12.81
C ASN A 116 -12.54 -38.24 -12.69
N ALA A 117 -11.51 -39.01 -13.03
CA ALA A 117 -10.13 -38.53 -13.02
C ALA A 117 -9.90 -37.39 -14.03
N LEU A 118 -10.58 -37.40 -15.17
CA LEU A 118 -10.53 -36.26 -16.09
C LEU A 118 -11.27 -35.04 -15.54
N GLN A 119 -12.42 -35.26 -14.87
CA GLN A 119 -13.15 -34.16 -14.23
C GLN A 119 -12.36 -33.53 -13.10
N ASP A 120 -11.70 -34.31 -12.26
CA ASP A 120 -10.82 -33.81 -11.20
C ASP A 120 -9.70 -32.91 -11.77
N ALA A 121 -9.08 -33.34 -12.86
CA ALA A 121 -8.04 -32.53 -13.54
C ALA A 121 -8.59 -31.24 -14.15
N LYS A 122 -9.87 -31.24 -14.58
CA LYS A 122 -10.54 -30.03 -15.04
C LYS A 122 -10.83 -29.07 -13.91
N ASP A 123 -11.30 -29.58 -12.77
CA ASP A 123 -11.60 -28.79 -11.58
C ASP A 123 -10.29 -28.13 -11.06
N ASP A 124 -9.17 -28.87 -11.04
CA ASP A 124 -7.84 -28.31 -10.72
C ASP A 124 -7.42 -27.19 -11.68
N LEU A 125 -7.72 -27.31 -12.96
CA LEU A 125 -7.44 -26.27 -13.95
C LEU A 125 -8.31 -25.02 -13.72
N ASP A 126 -9.59 -25.21 -13.45
CA ASP A 126 -10.54 -24.11 -13.16
C ASP A 126 -10.15 -23.39 -11.86
N ASP A 127 -9.68 -24.11 -10.84
CA ASP A 127 -9.13 -23.53 -9.60
C ASP A 127 -7.86 -22.72 -9.86
N ALA A 128 -6.94 -23.22 -10.67
CA ALA A 128 -5.73 -22.50 -11.05
C ALA A 128 -6.06 -21.22 -11.84
N GLN A 129 -7.05 -21.25 -12.73
CA GLN A 129 -7.54 -20.07 -13.45
C GLN A 129 -8.12 -19.04 -12.46
N THR A 130 -8.92 -19.46 -11.51
CA THR A 130 -9.50 -18.62 -10.46
C THR A 130 -8.41 -17.96 -9.60
N ALA A 131 -7.34 -18.71 -9.29
CA ALA A 131 -6.21 -18.18 -8.55
C ALA A 131 -5.48 -17.03 -9.30
N VAL A 132 -5.31 -17.17 -10.62
CA VAL A 132 -4.73 -16.09 -11.47
C VAL A 132 -5.62 -14.86 -11.48
N ASP A 133 -6.93 -15.05 -11.64
CA ASP A 133 -7.88 -13.94 -11.68
C ASP A 133 -7.96 -13.21 -10.33
N THR A 134 -7.91 -13.95 -9.24
CA THR A 134 -7.81 -13.40 -7.87
C THR A 134 -6.51 -12.59 -7.70
N ALA A 135 -5.37 -13.14 -8.11
CA ALA A 135 -4.08 -12.45 -8.02
C ALA A 135 -4.05 -11.16 -8.86
N ARG A 136 -4.64 -11.18 -10.05
CA ARG A 136 -4.81 -9.97 -10.89
C ARG A 136 -5.68 -8.91 -10.23
N HIS A 137 -6.80 -9.33 -9.64
CA HIS A 137 -7.70 -8.43 -8.93
C HIS A 137 -7.02 -7.77 -7.73
N ASN A 138 -6.28 -8.54 -6.94
CA ASN A 138 -5.54 -8.04 -5.79
C ASN A 138 -4.45 -7.04 -6.21
N LEU A 139 -3.69 -7.35 -7.26
CA LEU A 139 -2.69 -6.44 -7.81
C LEU A 139 -3.33 -5.14 -8.34
N PHE A 140 -4.47 -5.22 -9.00
CA PHE A 140 -5.19 -4.04 -9.46
C PHE A 140 -5.67 -3.16 -8.29
N THR A 141 -6.19 -3.79 -7.24
CA THR A 141 -6.63 -3.09 -6.02
C THR A 141 -5.45 -2.40 -5.32
N ALA A 142 -4.31 -3.10 -5.17
CA ALA A 142 -3.08 -2.52 -4.63
C ALA A 142 -2.61 -1.32 -5.47
N TYR A 143 -2.62 -1.44 -6.78
CA TYR A 143 -2.25 -0.35 -7.69
C TYR A 143 -3.18 0.87 -7.56
N ARG A 144 -4.48 0.66 -7.42
CA ARG A 144 -5.42 1.77 -7.18
C ARG A 144 -5.13 2.48 -5.85
N THR A 145 -4.89 1.72 -4.78
CA THR A 145 -4.54 2.28 -3.47
C THR A 145 -3.26 3.12 -3.57
N TYR A 146 -2.23 2.59 -4.21
CA TYR A 146 -1.00 3.31 -4.48
C TYR A 146 -1.23 4.60 -5.28
N ARG A 147 -2.00 4.54 -6.37
CA ARG A 147 -2.32 5.72 -7.18
C ARG A 147 -3.10 6.78 -6.38
N TRP A 148 -4.00 6.39 -5.52
CA TRP A 148 -4.70 7.33 -4.64
C TRP A 148 -3.76 7.99 -3.64
N ALA A 149 -2.78 7.26 -3.14
CA ALA A 149 -1.74 7.85 -2.29
C ALA A 149 -0.93 8.90 -3.05
N VAL A 150 -0.51 8.62 -4.29
CA VAL A 150 0.26 9.55 -5.13
C VAL A 150 -0.58 10.78 -5.51
N ASP A 151 -1.81 10.56 -5.98
CA ASP A 151 -2.62 11.61 -6.59
C ASP A 151 -3.36 12.47 -5.55
N ARG A 152 -3.62 11.95 -4.34
CA ARG A 152 -4.45 12.60 -3.31
C ARG A 152 -3.87 12.57 -1.90
N GLY A 153 -2.71 11.96 -1.70
CA GLY A 153 -2.12 11.79 -0.37
C GLY A 153 -2.98 10.98 0.60
N LEU A 154 -3.89 10.12 0.07
CA LEU A 154 -4.78 9.29 0.86
C LEU A 154 -4.19 7.89 0.96
N LEU A 155 -3.79 7.51 2.17
CA LEU A 155 -3.44 6.15 2.54
C LEU A 155 -4.54 5.65 3.49
N ASN A 156 -5.30 4.66 3.05
CA ASN A 156 -6.21 3.96 3.96
C ASN A 156 -5.37 3.20 4.98
N THR A 157 -5.37 3.70 6.20
CA THR A 157 -4.83 3.02 7.38
C THR A 157 -5.87 2.07 7.95
#